data_268d29dbc25b01314db89ae1ee427878
#
_entry.id   268d29dbc25b01314db89ae1ee427878
#
_cell.length_a   1.000
_cell.length_b   1.000
_cell.length_c   1.000
_cell.angle_alpha   90.00
_cell.angle_beta   90.00
_cell.angle_gamma   90.00
#
_symmetry.space_group_name_H-M   'P 1'
#
loop_
_entity.id
_entity.type
_entity.pdbx_description
1 polymer ?
#
loop_
_entity_poly.entity_id
_entity_poly.type
_entity_poly.pdbx_seq_one_letter_code
_entity_poly.pdbx_strand_id
1 'polypeptide(L)'
;DKNGRFIMNEAWAKLNFGKNFFAQLGRQTLSYDDERILGGLDWNIAGRYHDALKLGYADPNNQLHLILAFNQNDETKIGGTYYVQAGAQPYKNMQTLWYHYKSDYTPFDASLLFMNLGLETGDAATKESHTRYLQTMGTYITYKDNGWNVDGAFYYQMGKNLNAEKVSAFMASLQAAYAIDKTWTVVASADYLSGDSGDSDKYKAFNVLYGTHHKFYGAMDYFYASDFKNGYAPGLFDKRLGVRFCASDKVDMDLNYHHFSTAAKLPNLKKALGSEVDYQINWSVMKDVKLSAGYSFMRGTETMDVVKGGNHKSWQDWGWV
;
A
#
# COMPACT_ATOMS: atom_id res chain seq x y z
N ASP A 1 -8.44 19.39 -13.63
CA ASP A 1 -7.57 19.72 -14.76
C ASP A 1 -8.38 20.32 -15.90
N LYS A 2 -8.00 21.53 -16.38
CA LYS A 2 -8.65 22.18 -17.52
C LYS A 2 -8.25 21.56 -18.87
N ASN A 3 -7.29 20.65 -18.88
CA ASN A 3 -6.77 20.01 -20.09
C ASN A 3 -6.91 18.48 -19.95
N GLY A 4 -7.52 17.85 -20.93
CA GLY A 4 -7.50 16.39 -21.06
C GLY A 4 -6.05 15.89 -21.15
N ARG A 5 -5.71 14.82 -20.45
CA ARG A 5 -4.41 14.16 -20.53
C ARG A 5 -4.58 12.78 -21.16
N PHE A 6 -3.76 12.51 -22.16
CA PHE A 6 -3.54 11.15 -22.60
C PHE A 6 -2.39 10.56 -21.78
N ILE A 7 -2.66 9.49 -21.06
CA ILE A 7 -1.65 8.76 -20.25
C ILE A 7 -1.61 7.33 -20.75
N MET A 8 -0.42 6.86 -21.09
CA MET A 8 -0.20 5.46 -21.37
C MET A 8 0.00 4.73 -20.03
N ASN A 9 -0.98 3.96 -19.61
CA ASN A 9 -0.95 3.23 -18.34
C ASN A 9 -0.06 1.98 -18.44
N GLU A 10 -0.17 1.22 -19.53
CA GLU A 10 0.66 0.04 -19.78
C GLU A 10 1.13 -0.01 -21.23
N ALA A 11 2.41 -0.36 -21.41
CA ALA A 11 3.04 -0.63 -22.71
C ALA A 11 4.25 -1.53 -22.49
N TRP A 12 4.07 -2.83 -22.61
CA TRP A 12 5.12 -3.82 -22.34
C TRP A 12 5.09 -4.97 -23.35
N ALA A 13 6.24 -5.64 -23.45
CA ALA A 13 6.38 -6.89 -24.19
C ALA A 13 6.82 -8.01 -23.23
N LYS A 14 6.22 -9.19 -23.38
CA LYS A 14 6.59 -10.40 -22.61
C LYS A 14 7.09 -11.49 -23.54
N LEU A 15 8.28 -11.99 -23.23
CA LEU A 15 8.91 -13.13 -23.90
C LEU A 15 8.93 -14.31 -22.94
N ASN A 16 8.45 -15.47 -23.39
CA ASN A 16 8.50 -16.70 -22.61
C ASN A 16 9.65 -17.59 -23.11
N PHE A 17 10.44 -18.12 -22.18
CA PHE A 17 11.60 -18.98 -22.45
C PHE A 17 11.33 -20.37 -21.86
N GLY A 18 11.17 -21.36 -22.74
CA GLY A 18 10.81 -22.69 -22.31
C GLY A 18 9.42 -22.72 -21.66
N LYS A 19 9.26 -23.54 -20.59
CA LYS A 19 7.96 -23.75 -19.95
C LYS A 19 7.69 -22.78 -18.79
N ASN A 20 8.72 -22.31 -18.11
CA ASN A 20 8.58 -21.72 -16.79
C ASN A 20 9.21 -20.33 -16.65
N PHE A 21 10.04 -19.87 -17.59
CA PHE A 21 10.74 -18.61 -17.51
C PHE A 21 10.15 -17.55 -18.43
N PHE A 22 10.18 -16.30 -17.99
CA PHE A 22 9.78 -15.17 -18.83
C PHE A 22 10.61 -13.92 -18.53
N ALA A 23 10.63 -13.00 -19.51
CA ALA A 23 11.07 -11.62 -19.33
C ALA A 23 9.96 -10.69 -19.80
N GLN A 24 9.62 -9.66 -19.02
CA GLN A 24 8.66 -8.64 -19.37
C GLN A 24 9.32 -7.28 -19.23
N LEU A 25 9.36 -6.50 -20.32
CA LEU A 25 10.00 -5.21 -20.39
C LEU A 25 9.00 -4.14 -20.83
N GLY A 26 9.03 -3.00 -20.14
CA GLY A 26 8.23 -1.82 -20.46
C GLY A 26 7.42 -1.31 -19.28
N ARG A 27 6.47 -0.42 -19.60
CA ARG A 27 5.56 0.18 -18.62
C ARG A 27 4.52 -0.83 -18.19
N GLN A 28 4.49 -1.16 -16.92
CA GLN A 28 3.66 -2.23 -16.37
C GLN A 28 3.21 -1.93 -14.94
N THR A 29 2.06 -2.43 -14.59
CA THR A 29 1.59 -2.46 -13.21
C THR A 29 2.35 -3.53 -12.42
N LEU A 30 2.80 -3.19 -11.23
CA LEU A 30 3.38 -4.10 -10.25
C LEU A 30 2.41 -4.24 -9.08
N SER A 31 1.74 -5.37 -9.01
CA SER A 31 0.79 -5.71 -7.96
C SER A 31 1.19 -7.05 -7.34
N TYR A 32 1.47 -7.05 -6.04
CA TYR A 32 2.00 -8.20 -5.31
C TYR A 32 1.31 -8.34 -3.96
N ASP A 33 1.05 -9.59 -3.56
CA ASP A 33 0.47 -9.96 -2.28
C ASP A 33 -0.88 -9.28 -2.04
N ASP A 34 -1.03 -8.59 -0.92
CA ASP A 34 -2.22 -7.79 -0.61
C ASP A 34 -2.13 -6.32 -1.10
N GLU A 35 -1.06 -5.98 -1.84
CA GLU A 35 -0.80 -4.65 -2.40
C GLU A 35 -0.39 -3.57 -1.38
N ARG A 36 0.10 -3.95 -0.22
CA ARG A 36 0.57 -2.97 0.79
C ARG A 36 1.87 -2.28 0.43
N ILE A 37 2.72 -2.92 -0.38
CA ILE A 37 4.04 -2.40 -0.78
C ILE A 37 4.08 -2.05 -2.27
N LEU A 38 3.55 -2.94 -3.13
CA LEU A 38 3.42 -2.76 -4.57
C LEU A 38 1.98 -3.04 -4.97
N GLY A 39 1.28 -2.03 -5.47
CA GLY A 39 -0.12 -2.13 -5.89
C GLY A 39 -0.46 -1.29 -7.11
N GLY A 40 -1.51 -1.70 -7.84
CA GLY A 40 -1.89 -1.13 -9.12
C GLY A 40 -2.57 0.23 -9.05
N LEU A 41 -3.17 0.58 -7.92
CA LEU A 41 -3.93 1.81 -7.74
C LEU A 41 -5.12 1.93 -8.71
N ASP A 42 -5.82 0.84 -8.98
CA ASP A 42 -6.85 0.74 -10.03
C ASP A 42 -8.10 1.61 -9.80
N TRP A 43 -8.34 2.05 -8.56
CA TRP A 43 -9.40 3.00 -8.22
C TRP A 43 -9.12 4.42 -8.73
N ASN A 44 -7.87 4.76 -9.05
CA ASN A 44 -7.46 6.06 -9.54
C ASN A 44 -7.37 6.05 -11.08
N ILE A 45 -7.94 7.06 -11.74
CA ILE A 45 -7.95 7.18 -13.21
C ILE A 45 -6.54 7.09 -13.81
N ALA A 46 -5.51 7.60 -13.12
CA ALA A 46 -4.13 7.55 -13.59
C ALA A 46 -3.48 6.19 -13.39
N GLY A 47 -3.98 5.36 -12.46
CA GLY A 47 -3.35 4.12 -12.05
C GLY A 47 -1.96 4.31 -11.44
N ARG A 48 -1.23 3.22 -11.26
CA ARG A 48 0.21 3.24 -10.93
C ARG A 48 0.94 2.25 -11.81
N TYR A 49 2.03 2.71 -12.39
CA TYR A 49 2.87 1.92 -13.29
C TYR A 49 4.34 2.13 -12.97
N HIS A 50 5.16 1.20 -13.45
CA HIS A 50 6.60 1.21 -13.36
C HIS A 50 7.20 0.87 -14.72
N ASP A 51 8.20 1.63 -15.16
CA ASP A 51 9.00 1.30 -16.32
C ASP A 51 10.11 0.35 -15.87
N ALA A 52 9.94 -0.94 -16.16
CA ALA A 52 10.75 -1.99 -15.55
C ALA A 52 11.02 -3.18 -16.46
N LEU A 53 12.14 -3.87 -16.19
CA LEU A 53 12.40 -5.24 -16.62
C LEU A 53 12.01 -6.19 -15.48
N LYS A 54 11.09 -7.11 -15.73
CA LYS A 54 10.70 -8.19 -14.82
C LYS A 54 11.13 -9.53 -15.42
N LEU A 55 12.06 -10.21 -14.74
CA LEU A 55 12.46 -11.58 -15.02
C LEU A 55 11.72 -12.50 -14.08
N GLY A 56 11.12 -13.56 -14.60
CA GLY A 56 10.28 -14.43 -13.79
C GLY A 56 10.48 -15.91 -14.09
N TYR A 57 10.31 -16.69 -13.04
CA TYR A 57 10.09 -18.14 -13.06
C TYR A 57 8.73 -18.41 -12.43
N ALA A 58 7.95 -19.31 -13.01
CA ALA A 58 6.68 -19.76 -12.46
C ALA A 58 6.43 -21.24 -12.78
N ASP A 59 6.16 -22.01 -11.74
CA ASP A 59 5.58 -23.35 -11.82
C ASP A 59 4.28 -23.39 -10.98
N PRO A 60 3.56 -24.52 -10.85
CA PRO A 60 2.30 -24.55 -10.10
C PRO A 60 2.40 -24.12 -8.64
N ASN A 61 3.55 -24.31 -8.00
CA ASN A 61 3.76 -24.07 -6.58
C ASN A 61 4.68 -22.86 -6.29
N ASN A 62 5.53 -22.48 -7.26
CA ASN A 62 6.56 -21.48 -7.03
C ASN A 62 6.48 -20.36 -8.07
N GLN A 63 6.60 -19.13 -7.60
CA GLN A 63 6.82 -17.96 -8.44
C GLN A 63 8.02 -17.17 -7.91
N LEU A 64 8.93 -16.80 -8.78
CA LEU A 64 10.10 -15.98 -8.44
C LEU A 64 10.21 -14.85 -9.46
N HIS A 65 10.19 -13.61 -9.00
CA HIS A 65 10.32 -12.42 -9.84
C HIS A 65 11.52 -11.57 -9.40
N LEU A 66 12.38 -11.23 -10.34
CA LEU A 66 13.37 -10.16 -10.21
C LEU A 66 12.92 -8.97 -11.04
N ILE A 67 12.75 -7.81 -10.39
CA ILE A 67 12.28 -6.57 -11.00
C ILE A 67 13.39 -5.53 -10.92
N LEU A 68 13.70 -4.94 -12.05
CA LEU A 68 14.72 -3.90 -12.20
C LEU A 68 14.09 -2.69 -12.87
N ALA A 69 14.12 -1.54 -12.20
CA ALA A 69 13.61 -0.29 -12.75
C ALA A 69 14.62 0.86 -12.58
N PHE A 70 14.55 1.80 -13.50
CA PHE A 70 15.43 2.96 -13.53
C PHE A 70 14.65 4.16 -14.06
N ASN A 71 14.78 5.31 -13.37
CA ASN A 71 14.15 6.56 -13.74
C ASN A 71 15.18 7.68 -13.92
N GLN A 72 14.85 8.63 -14.80
CA GLN A 72 15.59 9.88 -14.98
C GLN A 72 14.66 10.99 -15.43
N ASN A 73 14.97 12.25 -15.09
CA ASN A 73 14.14 13.41 -15.46
C ASN A 73 14.26 13.80 -16.92
N ASP A 74 15.49 13.68 -17.46
CA ASP A 74 15.82 14.15 -18.81
C ASP A 74 16.35 13.00 -19.67
N GLU A 75 16.10 13.08 -20.97
CA GLU A 75 16.75 12.20 -21.95
C GLU A 75 18.21 12.60 -22.10
N THR A 76 19.07 11.99 -21.30
CA THR A 76 20.52 12.15 -21.40
C THR A 76 21.17 10.87 -21.88
N LYS A 77 22.22 10.99 -22.70
CA LYS A 77 22.98 9.84 -23.22
C LYS A 77 23.86 9.19 -22.16
N ILE A 78 24.15 9.87 -21.07
CA ILE A 78 25.05 9.41 -20.00
C ILE A 78 24.43 9.80 -18.65
N GLY A 79 24.01 8.80 -17.89
CA GLY A 79 23.62 8.88 -16.48
C GLY A 79 22.82 10.12 -16.08
N GLY A 80 21.54 10.15 -16.43
CA GLY A 80 20.65 11.24 -15.99
C GLY A 80 20.37 11.19 -14.50
N THR A 81 20.02 12.34 -13.94
CA THR A 81 19.56 12.50 -12.58
C THR A 81 18.04 12.34 -12.52
N TYR A 82 17.52 11.93 -11.37
CA TYR A 82 16.09 11.87 -11.10
C TYR A 82 15.81 12.55 -9.78
N TYR A 83 15.40 13.81 -9.82
CA TYR A 83 14.98 14.54 -8.63
C TYR A 83 13.50 14.28 -8.36
N VAL A 84 13.16 14.02 -7.09
CA VAL A 84 11.77 13.82 -6.69
C VAL A 84 10.97 15.09 -6.98
N GLN A 85 9.97 14.96 -7.87
CA GLN A 85 8.98 16.00 -8.12
C GLN A 85 7.64 15.58 -7.52
N ALA A 86 6.81 16.55 -7.17
CA ALA A 86 5.47 16.28 -6.68
C ALA A 86 4.68 15.42 -7.70
N GLY A 87 4.18 14.27 -7.26
CA GLY A 87 3.43 13.32 -8.08
C GLY A 87 4.27 12.36 -8.93
N ALA A 88 5.63 12.42 -8.87
CA ALA A 88 6.50 11.47 -9.54
C ALA A 88 6.79 10.24 -8.67
N GLN A 89 7.28 9.16 -9.29
CA GLN A 89 7.77 8.00 -8.56
C GLN A 89 9.10 8.35 -7.90
N PRO A 90 9.21 8.27 -6.56
CA PRO A 90 10.34 8.83 -5.85
C PRO A 90 11.55 7.87 -5.77
N TYR A 91 11.92 7.21 -6.86
CA TYR A 91 13.16 6.43 -6.91
C TYR A 91 13.93 6.65 -8.21
N LYS A 92 15.25 6.70 -8.09
CA LYS A 92 16.20 6.66 -9.21
C LYS A 92 16.29 5.27 -9.80
N ASN A 93 16.40 4.27 -8.95
CA ASN A 93 16.44 2.87 -9.33
C ASN A 93 15.76 2.00 -8.28
N MET A 94 15.27 0.86 -8.73
CA MET A 94 14.63 -0.15 -7.88
C MET A 94 15.12 -1.54 -8.31
N GLN A 95 15.54 -2.33 -7.33
CA GLN A 95 15.78 -3.75 -7.47
C GLN A 95 14.86 -4.47 -6.48
N THR A 96 13.98 -5.32 -6.99
CA THR A 96 13.05 -6.06 -6.15
C THR A 96 13.13 -7.55 -6.46
N LEU A 97 13.26 -8.35 -5.43
CA LEU A 97 13.12 -9.80 -5.49
C LEU A 97 11.86 -10.19 -4.74
N TRP A 98 10.97 -10.93 -5.39
CA TRP A 98 9.76 -11.47 -4.79
C TRP A 98 9.67 -12.96 -5.09
N TYR A 99 9.37 -13.75 -4.06
CA TYR A 99 9.16 -15.18 -4.15
C TYR A 99 7.84 -15.52 -3.50
N HIS A 100 7.04 -16.36 -4.15
CA HIS A 100 5.79 -16.90 -3.62
C HIS A 100 5.78 -18.42 -3.72
N TYR A 101 5.38 -19.03 -2.63
CA TYR A 101 5.15 -20.46 -2.52
C TYR A 101 3.69 -20.73 -2.21
N LYS A 102 3.05 -21.56 -3.05
CA LYS A 102 1.72 -22.10 -2.84
C LYS A 102 1.81 -23.58 -2.51
N SER A 103 1.26 -23.98 -1.39
CA SER A 103 1.27 -25.38 -0.98
C SER A 103 0.10 -26.16 -1.61
N ASP A 104 0.38 -27.37 -2.09
CA ASP A 104 -0.67 -28.31 -2.51
C ASP A 104 -1.19 -29.18 -1.35
N TYR A 105 -0.50 -29.18 -0.21
CA TYR A 105 -0.77 -30.08 0.91
C TYR A 105 -1.29 -29.37 2.14
N THR A 106 -1.18 -28.07 2.20
CA THR A 106 -1.60 -27.27 3.35
C THR A 106 -2.38 -26.05 2.89
N PRO A 107 -3.27 -25.49 3.70
CA PRO A 107 -4.04 -24.30 3.37
C PRO A 107 -3.24 -23.00 3.46
N PHE A 108 -1.90 -23.08 3.47
CA PHE A 108 -0.99 -21.93 3.57
C PHE A 108 -0.35 -21.59 2.23
N ASP A 109 -0.36 -20.31 1.89
CA ASP A 109 0.49 -19.72 0.88
C ASP A 109 1.37 -18.65 1.56
N ALA A 110 2.60 -18.47 1.10
CA ALA A 110 3.52 -17.49 1.66
C ALA A 110 4.36 -16.82 0.58
N SER A 111 4.67 -15.55 0.75
CA SER A 111 5.63 -14.85 -0.08
C SER A 111 6.68 -14.12 0.76
N LEU A 112 7.82 -13.90 0.11
CA LEU A 112 8.94 -13.11 0.61
C LEU A 112 9.22 -11.97 -0.37
N LEU A 113 9.46 -10.79 0.13
CA LEU A 113 9.83 -9.62 -0.66
C LEU A 113 11.12 -9.00 -0.10
N PHE A 114 12.04 -8.68 -0.99
CA PHE A 114 13.16 -7.78 -0.73
C PHE A 114 13.17 -6.70 -1.81
N MET A 115 13.15 -5.44 -1.40
CA MET A 115 13.19 -4.28 -2.28
C MET A 115 14.32 -3.35 -1.86
N ASN A 116 15.14 -2.93 -2.80
CA ASN A 116 16.16 -1.90 -2.63
C ASN A 116 15.81 -0.71 -3.51
N LEU A 117 15.54 0.44 -2.89
CA LEU A 117 15.22 1.69 -3.59
C LEU A 117 16.37 2.65 -3.50
N GLY A 118 16.88 3.08 -4.64
CA GLY A 118 17.80 4.21 -4.75
C GLY A 118 17.01 5.52 -4.82
N LEU A 119 17.03 6.29 -3.75
CA LEU A 119 16.36 7.59 -3.63
C LEU A 119 17.36 8.69 -3.94
N GLU A 120 17.13 9.46 -5.00
CA GLU A 120 18.06 10.52 -5.42
C GLU A 120 17.55 11.89 -4.98
N THR A 121 18.44 12.65 -4.34
CA THR A 121 18.28 14.05 -4.04
C THR A 121 19.40 14.84 -4.70
N GLY A 122 19.14 16.10 -5.08
CA GLY A 122 20.16 16.95 -5.67
C GLY A 122 19.57 18.26 -6.14
N ASP A 123 20.41 19.05 -6.78
CA ASP A 123 20.06 20.33 -7.38
C ASP A 123 20.44 20.31 -8.86
N ALA A 124 19.46 20.55 -9.72
CA ALA A 124 19.66 20.61 -11.17
C ALA A 124 20.60 21.76 -11.59
N ALA A 125 20.67 22.85 -10.82
CA ALA A 125 21.53 23.99 -11.11
C ALA A 125 23.01 23.70 -10.82
N THR A 126 23.30 23.00 -9.73
CA THR A 126 24.67 22.61 -9.34
C THR A 126 25.12 21.30 -9.98
N LYS A 127 24.20 20.52 -10.54
CA LYS A 127 24.40 19.15 -11.05
C LYS A 127 24.93 18.17 -9.98
N GLU A 128 24.82 18.53 -8.73
CA GLU A 128 25.14 17.64 -7.63
C GLU A 128 23.96 16.69 -7.37
N SER A 129 24.23 15.40 -7.22
CA SER A 129 23.23 14.41 -6.84
C SER A 129 23.79 13.40 -5.88
N HIS A 130 22.92 12.93 -5.00
CA HIS A 130 23.25 11.90 -4.02
C HIS A 130 22.14 10.83 -4.02
N THR A 131 22.51 9.59 -4.34
CA THR A 131 21.61 8.46 -4.23
C THR A 131 21.75 7.79 -2.87
N ARG A 132 20.64 7.66 -2.16
CA ARG A 132 20.55 6.96 -0.88
C ARG A 132 19.67 5.73 -1.03
N TYR A 133 19.99 4.69 -0.29
CA TYR A 133 19.27 3.43 -0.44
C TYR A 133 18.40 3.15 0.77
N LEU A 134 17.12 2.88 0.49
CA LEU A 134 16.12 2.37 1.42
C LEU A 134 15.82 0.93 1.06
N GLN A 135 16.05 0.00 2.00
CA GLN A 135 15.68 -1.39 1.83
C GLN A 135 14.37 -1.69 2.55
N THR A 136 13.51 -2.46 1.91
CA THR A 136 12.30 -3.04 2.51
C THR A 136 12.34 -4.54 2.34
N MET A 137 12.18 -5.29 3.42
CA MET A 137 12.08 -6.75 3.39
C MET A 137 10.89 -7.22 4.21
N GLY A 138 10.26 -8.30 3.79
CA GLY A 138 9.14 -8.82 4.53
C GLY A 138 8.51 -10.05 3.93
N THR A 139 7.40 -10.44 4.54
CA THR A 139 6.64 -11.63 4.20
C THR A 139 5.15 -11.34 4.26
N TYR A 140 4.41 -12.05 3.41
CA TYR A 140 2.95 -12.13 3.43
C TYR A 140 2.54 -13.59 3.46
N ILE A 141 1.61 -13.94 4.34
CA ILE A 141 1.16 -15.32 4.56
C ILE A 141 -0.36 -15.33 4.53
N THR A 142 -0.94 -16.32 3.86
CA THR A 142 -2.39 -16.57 3.87
C THR A 142 -2.70 -17.97 4.33
N TYR A 143 -3.83 -18.12 4.99
CA TYR A 143 -4.44 -19.38 5.38
C TYR A 143 -5.92 -19.39 4.98
N LYS A 144 -6.35 -20.42 4.25
CA LYS A 144 -7.75 -20.54 3.80
C LYS A 144 -8.24 -21.97 3.98
N ASP A 145 -9.01 -22.20 5.03
CA ASP A 145 -9.60 -23.51 5.30
C ASP A 145 -10.80 -23.38 6.25
N ASN A 146 -11.78 -24.28 6.12
CA ASN A 146 -12.92 -24.46 7.03
C ASN A 146 -13.68 -23.16 7.38
N GLY A 147 -13.91 -22.30 6.39
CA GLY A 147 -14.58 -21.01 6.57
C GLY A 147 -13.67 -19.88 7.06
N TRP A 148 -12.44 -20.18 7.46
CA TRP A 148 -11.43 -19.19 7.80
C TRP A 148 -10.71 -18.68 6.57
N ASN A 149 -10.50 -17.36 6.53
CA ASN A 149 -9.55 -16.68 5.66
C ASN A 149 -8.72 -15.75 6.52
N VAL A 150 -7.48 -16.13 6.74
CA VAL A 150 -6.54 -15.36 7.59
C VAL A 150 -5.36 -14.94 6.73
N ASP A 151 -4.99 -13.69 6.82
CA ASP A 151 -3.81 -13.16 6.18
C ASP A 151 -3.01 -12.28 7.13
N GLY A 152 -1.69 -12.29 6.96
CA GLY A 152 -0.79 -11.49 7.74
C GLY A 152 0.42 -11.06 6.94
N ALA A 153 0.90 -9.86 7.23
CA ALA A 153 2.10 -9.30 6.63
C ALA A 153 3.02 -8.72 7.70
N PHE A 154 4.31 -8.83 7.45
CA PHE A 154 5.34 -8.12 8.21
C PHE A 154 6.39 -7.57 7.25
N TYR A 155 6.66 -6.27 7.32
CA TYR A 155 7.71 -5.61 6.54
C TYR A 155 8.58 -4.75 7.43
N TYR A 156 9.90 -4.80 7.20
CA TYR A 156 10.89 -4.00 7.88
C TYR A 156 11.65 -3.13 6.89
N GLN A 157 11.88 -1.86 7.25
CA GLN A 157 12.61 -0.88 6.47
C GLN A 157 13.91 -0.45 7.18
N MET A 158 15.00 -0.41 6.42
CA MET A 158 16.32 0.02 6.87
C MET A 158 17.05 0.79 5.77
N GLY A 159 18.21 1.34 6.11
CA GLY A 159 19.02 2.15 5.20
C GLY A 159 18.85 3.64 5.46
N LYS A 160 18.60 4.43 4.41
CA LYS A 160 18.45 5.89 4.52
C LYS A 160 17.24 6.37 3.70
N ASN A 161 16.51 7.34 4.26
CA ASN A 161 15.46 8.08 3.54
C ASN A 161 16.06 9.25 2.70
N LEU A 162 15.18 10.01 2.03
CA LEU A 162 15.56 11.19 1.24
C LEU A 162 16.33 12.26 2.05
N ASN A 163 16.03 12.41 3.34
CA ASN A 163 16.67 13.36 4.24
C ASN A 163 18.01 12.88 4.80
N ALA A 164 18.55 11.75 4.32
CA ALA A 164 19.77 11.10 4.81
C ALA A 164 19.66 10.51 6.22
N GLU A 165 18.49 10.48 6.83
CA GLU A 165 18.26 9.88 8.13
C GLU A 165 18.35 8.36 8.04
N LYS A 166 18.95 7.73 9.05
CA LYS A 166 18.98 6.27 9.16
C LYS A 166 17.55 5.77 9.48
N VAL A 167 17.05 4.84 8.69
CA VAL A 167 15.71 4.27 8.87
C VAL A 167 15.77 2.99 9.68
N SER A 168 14.81 2.82 10.58
CA SER A 168 14.53 1.57 11.29
C SER A 168 13.04 1.55 11.59
N ALA A 169 12.25 1.11 10.62
CA ALA A 169 10.80 1.17 10.66
C ALA A 169 10.19 -0.19 10.31
N PHE A 170 8.98 -0.47 10.78
CA PHE A 170 8.29 -1.71 10.45
C PHE A 170 6.78 -1.51 10.34
N MET A 171 6.15 -2.41 9.60
CA MET A 171 4.71 -2.61 9.66
C MET A 171 4.38 -4.07 9.93
N ALA A 172 3.28 -4.29 10.61
CA ALA A 172 2.68 -5.60 10.80
C ALA A 172 1.17 -5.51 10.57
N SER A 173 0.61 -6.48 9.86
CA SER A 173 -0.83 -6.61 9.70
C SER A 173 -1.28 -8.03 9.97
N LEU A 174 -2.47 -8.15 10.50
CA LEU A 174 -3.17 -9.42 10.66
C LEU A 174 -4.66 -9.19 10.41
N GLN A 175 -5.24 -9.98 9.53
CA GLN A 175 -6.67 -10.04 9.30
C GLN A 175 -7.16 -11.47 9.45
N ALA A 176 -8.28 -11.64 10.12
CA ALA A 176 -9.00 -12.91 10.19
C ALA A 176 -10.46 -12.67 9.80
N ALA A 177 -10.92 -13.40 8.82
CA ALA A 177 -12.31 -13.46 8.41
C ALA A 177 -12.84 -14.89 8.61
N TYR A 178 -14.06 -15.01 9.14
CA TYR A 178 -14.73 -16.28 9.32
C TYR A 178 -16.12 -16.26 8.68
N ALA A 179 -16.33 -17.11 7.70
CA ALA A 179 -17.65 -17.34 7.10
C ALA A 179 -18.47 -18.22 8.02
N ILE A 180 -19.45 -17.62 8.71
CA ILE A 180 -20.40 -18.33 9.58
C ILE A 180 -21.26 -19.26 8.72
N ASP A 181 -21.71 -18.73 7.59
CA ASP A 181 -22.44 -19.44 6.54
C ASP A 181 -22.23 -18.73 5.18
N LYS A 182 -23.05 -19.04 4.18
CA LYS A 182 -22.99 -18.40 2.85
C LYS A 182 -23.42 -16.93 2.86
N THR A 183 -24.11 -16.50 3.92
CA THR A 183 -24.73 -15.17 4.04
C THR A 183 -23.87 -14.23 4.89
N TRP A 184 -23.28 -14.73 5.97
CA TRP A 184 -22.60 -13.92 6.96
C TRP A 184 -21.11 -14.25 7.08
N THR A 185 -20.28 -13.23 7.00
CA THR A 185 -18.85 -13.31 7.32
C THR A 185 -18.51 -12.24 8.34
N VAL A 186 -17.80 -12.58 9.38
CA VAL A 186 -17.24 -11.63 10.35
C VAL A 186 -15.77 -11.43 10.08
N VAL A 187 -15.26 -10.20 10.29
CA VAL A 187 -13.88 -9.84 10.03
C VAL A 187 -13.32 -9.09 11.22
N ALA A 188 -12.09 -9.41 11.61
CA ALA A 188 -11.31 -8.60 12.54
C ALA A 188 -9.92 -8.40 11.96
N SER A 189 -9.39 -7.18 12.04
CA SER A 189 -8.03 -6.90 11.61
C SER A 189 -7.33 -5.85 12.46
N ALA A 190 -6.00 -5.90 12.42
CA ALA A 190 -5.14 -4.92 13.06
C ALA A 190 -3.96 -4.61 12.14
N ASP A 191 -3.76 -3.33 11.83
CA ASP A 191 -2.67 -2.81 11.02
C ASP A 191 -1.83 -1.86 11.86
N TYR A 192 -0.56 -2.20 12.05
CA TYR A 192 0.39 -1.39 12.80
C TYR A 192 1.51 -0.91 11.89
N LEU A 193 1.62 0.40 11.71
CA LEU A 193 2.72 1.06 11.02
C LEU A 193 3.52 1.83 12.08
N SER A 194 4.78 1.48 12.25
CA SER A 194 5.63 2.19 13.22
C SER A 194 5.72 3.68 12.91
N GLY A 195 5.87 4.49 13.95
CA GLY A 195 5.97 5.94 13.87
C GLY A 195 7.24 6.46 14.51
N ASP A 196 7.55 7.72 14.21
CA ASP A 196 8.67 8.46 14.77
C ASP A 196 8.15 9.47 15.81
N SER A 197 8.74 9.44 16.99
CA SER A 197 8.51 10.42 18.08
C SER A 197 9.61 11.46 18.16
N GLY A 198 10.66 11.35 17.35
CA GLY A 198 11.83 12.24 17.39
C GLY A 198 12.77 12.00 18.58
N ASP A 199 12.65 10.86 19.23
CA ASP A 199 13.41 10.51 20.44
C ASP A 199 14.66 9.66 20.19
N SER A 200 15.01 9.42 18.93
CA SER A 200 16.14 8.57 18.56
C SER A 200 16.94 9.12 17.36
N ASP A 201 18.14 8.58 17.15
CA ASP A 201 19.00 8.85 16.00
C ASP A 201 18.52 8.16 14.71
N LYS A 202 17.41 7.41 14.77
CA LYS A 202 16.82 6.70 13.63
C LYS A 202 15.42 7.18 13.39
N TYR A 203 15.09 7.38 12.12
CA TYR A 203 13.74 7.62 11.66
C TYR A 203 12.92 6.32 11.70
N LYS A 204 11.84 6.30 12.46
CA LYS A 204 11.06 5.09 12.76
C LYS A 204 9.70 5.04 12.08
N ALA A 205 9.29 6.05 11.32
CA ALA A 205 8.01 6.02 10.63
C ALA A 205 8.09 5.15 9.37
N PHE A 206 7.21 4.15 9.28
CA PHE A 206 7.12 3.26 8.14
C PHE A 206 6.61 4.00 6.90
N ASN A 207 7.30 3.83 5.78
CA ASN A 207 6.90 4.36 4.50
C ASN A 207 6.09 3.30 3.73
N VAL A 208 4.84 3.60 3.41
CA VAL A 208 3.92 2.68 2.71
C VAL A 208 4.23 2.49 1.22
N LEU A 209 5.26 3.15 0.70
CA LEU A 209 5.80 3.02 -0.66
C LEU A 209 4.73 3.12 -1.77
N TYR A 210 4.64 2.08 -2.61
CA TYR A 210 3.81 2.04 -3.82
C TYR A 210 2.56 1.18 -3.66
N GLY A 211 2.07 1.00 -2.44
CA GLY A 211 0.88 0.21 -2.16
C GLY A 211 -0.43 0.86 -2.63
N THR A 212 -1.48 0.09 -2.76
CA THR A 212 -2.86 0.55 -3.02
C THR A 212 -3.54 0.86 -1.68
N HIS A 213 -3.17 1.99 -1.07
CA HIS A 213 -3.50 2.27 0.33
C HIS A 213 -4.97 2.61 0.57
N HIS A 214 -5.72 3.01 -0.46
CA HIS A 214 -7.19 3.18 -0.39
C HIS A 214 -7.92 1.88 0.02
N LYS A 215 -7.29 0.73 -0.14
CA LYS A 215 -7.78 -0.58 0.28
C LYS A 215 -7.73 -0.78 1.80
N PHE A 216 -6.98 0.07 2.51
CA PHE A 216 -6.66 -0.05 3.93
C PHE A 216 -6.91 1.26 4.66
N TYR A 217 -6.96 1.23 6.00
CA TYR A 217 -6.95 2.40 6.89
C TYR A 217 -8.18 3.30 6.80
N GLY A 218 -9.37 2.72 6.50
CA GLY A 218 -10.64 3.41 6.39
C GLY A 218 -10.93 3.96 4.99
N ALA A 219 -12.22 4.04 4.64
CA ALA A 219 -12.66 4.44 3.30
C ALA A 219 -12.60 5.96 3.06
N MET A 220 -12.50 6.76 4.14
CA MET A 220 -12.36 8.23 4.03
C MET A 220 -10.93 8.69 3.70
N ASP A 221 -9.97 7.77 3.56
CA ASP A 221 -8.58 8.03 3.15
C ASP A 221 -7.79 9.01 4.02
N TYR A 222 -8.21 9.25 5.26
CA TYR A 222 -7.45 10.12 6.15
C TYR A 222 -6.02 9.67 6.39
N PHE A 223 -5.76 8.35 6.31
CA PHE A 223 -4.47 7.75 6.68
C PHE A 223 -3.82 6.95 5.55
N TYR A 224 -4.39 6.95 4.34
CA TYR A 224 -3.98 6.05 3.26
C TYR A 224 -2.51 6.20 2.82
N ALA A 225 -1.96 7.40 2.84
CA ALA A 225 -0.58 7.69 2.44
C ALA A 225 0.37 7.90 3.63
N SER A 226 -0.08 7.62 4.87
CA SER A 226 0.65 7.99 6.09
C SER A 226 1.10 9.45 6.11
N ASP A 227 0.34 10.32 5.44
CA ASP A 227 0.61 11.75 5.36
C ASP A 227 0.08 12.46 6.60
N PHE A 228 0.97 13.12 7.32
CA PHE A 228 0.68 13.92 8.49
C PHE A 228 1.25 15.33 8.32
N LYS A 229 0.63 16.30 8.96
CA LYS A 229 1.02 17.71 8.89
C LYS A 229 2.01 18.09 10.00
N ASN A 230 2.56 19.28 9.89
CA ASN A 230 3.40 19.91 10.90
C ASN A 230 4.68 19.10 11.25
N GLY A 231 5.20 18.31 10.31
CA GLY A 231 6.39 17.48 10.53
C GLY A 231 6.17 16.25 11.40
N TYR A 232 4.93 15.94 11.77
CA TYR A 232 4.63 14.71 12.48
C TYR A 232 4.73 13.48 11.58
N ALA A 233 5.24 12.39 12.13
CA ALA A 233 5.31 11.09 11.50
C ALA A 233 4.94 9.97 12.50
N PRO A 234 3.75 10.05 13.14
CA PRO A 234 3.43 9.23 14.32
C PRO A 234 3.18 7.76 14.00
N GLY A 235 3.15 7.37 12.72
CA GLY A 235 2.66 6.07 12.31
C GLY A 235 1.19 5.86 12.61
N LEU A 236 0.69 4.66 12.41
CA LEU A 236 -0.73 4.34 12.55
C LEU A 236 -0.93 2.98 13.22
N PHE A 237 -1.93 2.89 14.08
CA PHE A 237 -2.49 1.64 14.54
C PHE A 237 -3.99 1.66 14.26
N ASP A 238 -4.40 0.95 13.21
CA ASP A 238 -5.79 0.72 12.83
C ASP A 238 -6.27 -0.62 13.36
N LYS A 239 -7.39 -0.61 14.06
CA LYS A 239 -8.10 -1.79 14.53
C LYS A 239 -9.47 -1.80 13.90
N ARG A 240 -9.79 -2.86 13.14
CA ARG A 240 -11.05 -2.98 12.41
C ARG A 240 -11.85 -4.18 12.88
N LEU A 241 -13.16 -3.98 13.01
CA LEU A 241 -14.16 -5.02 13.10
C LEU A 241 -15.15 -4.84 11.96
N GLY A 242 -15.48 -5.91 11.27
CA GLY A 242 -16.35 -5.85 10.10
C GLY A 242 -17.31 -7.02 10.02
N VAL A 243 -18.40 -6.78 9.29
CA VAL A 243 -19.37 -7.80 8.90
C VAL A 243 -19.68 -7.66 7.43
N ARG A 244 -19.63 -8.76 6.70
CA ARG A 244 -20.14 -8.88 5.34
C ARG A 244 -21.45 -9.65 5.36
N PHE A 245 -22.43 -9.12 4.64
CA PHE A 245 -23.74 -9.74 4.43
C PHE A 245 -24.00 -9.94 2.93
N CYS A 246 -24.08 -11.20 2.49
CA CYS A 246 -24.43 -11.58 1.14
C CYS A 246 -25.96 -11.78 1.05
N ALA A 247 -26.68 -10.75 0.61
CA ALA A 247 -28.14 -10.78 0.47
C ALA A 247 -28.59 -11.73 -0.66
N SER A 248 -27.77 -11.89 -1.68
CA SER A 248 -27.95 -12.81 -2.81
C SER A 248 -26.64 -13.00 -3.56
N ASP A 249 -26.63 -13.88 -4.59
CA ASP A 249 -25.47 -14.06 -5.48
C ASP A 249 -25.08 -12.78 -6.25
N LYS A 250 -25.93 -11.74 -6.21
CA LYS A 250 -25.72 -10.48 -6.92
C LYS A 250 -25.49 -9.28 -6.00
N VAL A 251 -25.84 -9.39 -4.72
CA VAL A 251 -25.79 -8.25 -3.79
C VAL A 251 -25.07 -8.64 -2.52
N ASP A 252 -24.00 -7.93 -2.23
CA ASP A 252 -23.28 -8.01 -0.95
C ASP A 252 -23.13 -6.62 -0.32
N MET A 253 -23.03 -6.60 0.99
CA MET A 253 -22.88 -5.41 1.80
C MET A 253 -21.76 -5.61 2.81
N ASP A 254 -20.97 -4.57 3.05
CA ASP A 254 -19.92 -4.54 4.06
C ASP A 254 -20.21 -3.41 5.05
N LEU A 255 -20.08 -3.70 6.33
CA LEU A 255 -20.08 -2.71 7.41
C LEU A 255 -18.79 -2.90 8.20
N ASN A 256 -17.97 -1.85 8.28
CA ASN A 256 -16.71 -1.86 8.99
C ASN A 256 -16.67 -0.73 10.03
N TYR A 257 -16.09 -1.03 11.17
CA TYR A 257 -15.75 -0.06 12.21
C TYR A 257 -14.24 -0.05 12.39
N HIS A 258 -13.65 1.12 12.29
CA HIS A 258 -12.24 1.37 12.50
C HIS A 258 -12.02 2.20 13.76
N HIS A 259 -10.97 1.86 14.52
CA HIS A 259 -10.46 2.70 15.59
C HIS A 259 -8.98 2.99 15.35
N PHE A 260 -8.69 4.26 15.05
CA PHE A 260 -7.37 4.74 14.72
C PHE A 260 -6.64 5.34 15.91
N SER A 261 -5.36 5.03 16.02
CA SER A 261 -4.46 5.66 16.99
C SER A 261 -3.05 5.82 16.40
N THR A 262 -2.26 6.73 16.95
CA THR A 262 -0.84 6.84 16.60
C THR A 262 -0.07 5.64 17.14
N ALA A 263 0.92 5.15 16.39
CA ALA A 263 1.84 4.12 16.85
C ALA A 263 2.85 4.72 17.85
N ALA A 264 3.49 5.82 17.47
CA ALA A 264 4.39 6.56 18.37
C ALA A 264 3.59 7.41 19.37
N LYS A 265 4.20 7.69 20.52
CA LYS A 265 3.70 8.64 21.50
C LYS A 265 4.19 10.03 21.10
N LEU A 266 3.28 10.98 20.93
CA LEU A 266 3.61 12.36 20.67
C LEU A 266 3.60 13.17 21.98
N PRO A 267 4.50 14.15 22.16
CA PRO A 267 4.52 15.01 23.34
C PRO A 267 3.18 15.74 23.53
N ASN A 268 2.64 15.69 24.74
CA ASN A 268 1.41 16.38 25.14
C ASN A 268 0.13 15.99 24.36
N LEU A 269 0.15 14.90 23.59
CA LEU A 269 -0.99 14.42 22.82
C LEU A 269 -1.41 13.01 23.25
N LYS A 270 -2.70 12.71 23.15
CA LYS A 270 -3.25 11.36 23.32
C LYS A 270 -3.01 10.57 22.04
N LYS A 271 -2.93 9.23 22.14
CA LYS A 271 -2.73 8.37 20.95
C LYS A 271 -3.97 8.26 20.05
N ALA A 272 -5.19 8.37 20.59
CA ALA A 272 -6.40 8.20 19.82
C ALA A 272 -6.53 9.29 18.73
N LEU A 273 -6.73 8.86 17.47
CA LEU A 273 -6.98 9.71 16.32
C LEU A 273 -8.47 9.85 16.03
N GLY A 274 -9.24 8.78 16.22
CA GLY A 274 -10.67 8.78 15.99
C GLY A 274 -11.22 7.39 15.66
N SER A 275 -12.50 7.39 15.29
CA SER A 275 -13.19 6.18 14.83
C SER A 275 -13.98 6.47 13.57
N GLU A 276 -13.98 5.53 12.64
CA GLU A 276 -14.67 5.61 11.35
C GLU A 276 -15.61 4.41 11.21
N VAL A 277 -16.75 4.64 10.59
CA VAL A 277 -17.69 3.60 10.19
C VAL A 277 -17.90 3.68 8.71
N ASP A 278 -17.69 2.57 8.02
CA ASP A 278 -17.80 2.44 6.57
C ASP A 278 -18.90 1.46 6.23
N TYR A 279 -19.84 1.91 5.43
CA TYR A 279 -20.85 1.07 4.82
C TYR A 279 -20.68 1.05 3.31
N GLN A 280 -20.71 -0.14 2.72
CA GLN A 280 -20.64 -0.32 1.27
C GLN A 280 -21.67 -1.36 0.82
N ILE A 281 -22.31 -1.10 -0.31
CA ILE A 281 -23.16 -2.05 -1.04
C ILE A 281 -22.57 -2.27 -2.42
N ASN A 282 -22.55 -3.52 -2.84
CA ASN A 282 -22.10 -3.96 -4.15
C ASN A 282 -23.23 -4.71 -4.84
N TRP A 283 -23.51 -4.34 -6.09
CA TRP A 283 -24.54 -4.97 -6.91
C TRP A 283 -24.00 -5.40 -8.28
N SER A 284 -23.91 -6.70 -8.52
CA SER A 284 -23.63 -7.29 -9.84
C SER A 284 -24.88 -7.22 -10.72
N VAL A 285 -25.05 -6.12 -11.45
CA VAL A 285 -26.23 -5.83 -12.27
C VAL A 285 -26.38 -6.85 -13.38
N MET A 286 -25.29 -7.11 -14.10
CA MET A 286 -25.19 -8.10 -15.18
C MET A 286 -23.74 -8.59 -15.28
N LYS A 287 -23.47 -9.53 -16.19
CA LYS A 287 -22.09 -10.00 -16.44
C LYS A 287 -21.19 -8.80 -16.76
N ASP A 288 -20.05 -8.75 -16.09
CA ASP A 288 -19.00 -7.72 -16.24
C ASP A 288 -19.44 -6.27 -15.87
N VAL A 289 -20.60 -6.10 -15.21
CA VAL A 289 -21.07 -4.80 -14.71
C VAL A 289 -21.41 -4.90 -13.23
N LYS A 290 -20.65 -4.21 -12.42
CA LYS A 290 -20.85 -4.07 -10.96
C LYS A 290 -21.05 -2.60 -10.62
N LEU A 291 -22.08 -2.29 -9.86
CA LEU A 291 -22.29 -1.00 -9.22
C LEU A 291 -21.91 -1.12 -7.75
N SER A 292 -21.21 -0.13 -7.25
CA SER A 292 -20.86 -0.04 -5.84
C SER A 292 -21.23 1.35 -5.33
N ALA A 293 -21.79 1.42 -4.13
CA ALA A 293 -22.04 2.67 -3.44
C ALA A 293 -21.61 2.54 -1.98
N GLY A 294 -21.13 3.62 -1.41
CA GLY A 294 -20.68 3.63 -0.03
C GLY A 294 -21.00 4.93 0.68
N TYR A 295 -21.02 4.84 1.99
CA TYR A 295 -21.12 5.99 2.88
C TYR A 295 -20.27 5.73 4.12
N SER A 296 -19.44 6.71 4.45
CA SER A 296 -18.53 6.66 5.57
C SER A 296 -18.68 7.90 6.44
N PHE A 297 -18.49 7.76 7.73
CA PHE A 297 -18.39 8.90 8.63
C PHE A 297 -17.30 8.67 9.67
N MET A 298 -16.63 9.77 10.06
CA MET A 298 -15.56 9.73 11.04
C MET A 298 -15.82 10.71 12.19
N ARG A 299 -15.49 10.28 13.40
CA ARG A 299 -15.37 11.13 14.57
C ARG A 299 -13.91 11.20 15.00
N GLY A 300 -13.27 12.33 14.68
CA GLY A 300 -11.88 12.62 15.05
C GLY A 300 -11.70 12.99 16.52
N THR A 301 -10.46 13.33 16.88
CA THR A 301 -10.05 13.79 18.22
C THR A 301 -9.20 15.06 18.10
N GLU A 302 -8.92 15.72 19.23
CA GLU A 302 -7.98 16.86 19.29
C GLU A 302 -6.59 16.49 18.73
N THR A 303 -6.14 15.27 18.95
CA THR A 303 -4.86 14.79 18.37
C THR A 303 -4.93 14.75 16.84
N MET A 304 -6.05 14.31 16.26
CA MET A 304 -6.24 14.33 14.82
C MET A 304 -6.18 15.75 14.25
N ASP A 305 -6.80 16.73 14.91
CA ASP A 305 -6.72 18.13 14.48
C ASP A 305 -5.27 18.62 14.40
N VAL A 306 -4.44 18.24 15.36
CA VAL A 306 -3.03 18.63 15.40
C VAL A 306 -2.23 17.98 14.29
N VAL A 307 -2.39 16.67 14.06
CA VAL A 307 -1.52 15.91 13.14
C VAL A 307 -2.03 15.85 11.70
N LYS A 308 -3.32 16.12 11.48
CA LYS A 308 -3.95 16.13 10.12
C LYS A 308 -4.49 17.52 9.75
N GLY A 309 -4.72 18.37 10.72
CA GLY A 309 -5.47 19.63 10.59
C GLY A 309 -6.99 19.39 10.60
N GLY A 310 -7.76 20.45 10.61
CA GLY A 310 -9.22 20.39 10.62
C GLY A 310 -9.84 20.71 11.98
N ASN A 311 -11.04 20.20 12.21
CA ASN A 311 -11.80 20.40 13.46
C ASN A 311 -12.61 19.14 13.76
N HIS A 312 -12.19 18.38 14.76
CA HIS A 312 -12.83 17.13 15.18
C HIS A 312 -14.28 17.28 15.67
N LYS A 313 -14.72 18.52 15.98
CA LYS A 313 -16.10 18.83 16.38
C LYS A 313 -17.05 18.95 15.19
N SER A 314 -16.52 19.10 13.97
CA SER A 314 -17.32 19.16 12.77
C SER A 314 -17.76 17.75 12.34
N TRP A 315 -18.92 17.64 11.73
CA TRP A 315 -19.34 16.40 11.08
C TRP A 315 -18.43 16.11 9.89
N GLN A 316 -17.97 14.87 9.78
CA GLN A 316 -17.06 14.41 8.72
C GLN A 316 -17.66 13.16 8.12
N ASP A 317 -18.10 13.27 6.89
CA ASP A 317 -18.68 12.17 6.13
C ASP A 317 -18.27 12.21 4.66
N TRP A 318 -18.46 11.10 3.99
CA TRP A 318 -18.19 10.94 2.57
C TRP A 318 -19.09 9.87 1.98
N GLY A 319 -19.73 10.20 0.85
CA GLY A 319 -20.54 9.27 0.07
C GLY A 319 -20.05 9.17 -1.36
N TRP A 320 -20.14 7.98 -1.96
CA TRP A 320 -19.67 7.70 -3.30
C TRP A 320 -20.53 6.63 -4.01
N VAL A 321 -20.48 6.65 -5.33
CA VAL A 321 -21.11 5.68 -6.24
C VAL A 321 -20.13 5.34 -7.35
#